data_61c93869f3f0726298c059b64fea243b
#
_entry.id   61c93869f3f0726298c059b64fea243b
#
_cell.length_a   1.000
_cell.length_b   1.000
_cell.length_c   1.000
_cell.angle_alpha   90.00
_cell.angle_beta   90.00
_cell.angle_gamma   90.00
#
_symmetry.space_group_name_H-M   'P 1'
#
loop_
_entity.id
_entity.type
_entity.pdbx_description
1 polymer ?
#
loop_
_entity_poly.entity_id
_entity_poly.type
_entity_poly.pdbx_seq_one_letter_code
_entity_poly.pdbx_strand_id
1 'polypeptide(L)'
;MNPVKTLLLSFGIFFIMPFKETKAQKVFATNYSYQAEIKVFVVEQEYQADLKVFKVRNEYEATGQNGKWFFTKYDYQAKKKIYFVDHEYQADLKIYFVDHAYQAGWKNATKKHLLY
;
A
#
# COMPACT_ATOMS: atom_id res chain seq x y z
N MET A 1 -4.69 47.90 -21.33
CA MET A 1 -4.57 47.50 -21.06
C MET A 1 -4.85 46.51 -20.44
N ASN A 2 -4.52 45.68 -20.20
CA ASN A 2 -4.85 44.68 -19.78
C ASN A 2 -4.05 43.85 -18.94
N PRO A 3 -3.33 44.22 -17.93
CA PRO A 3 -2.56 43.45 -16.98
C PRO A 3 -3.45 42.52 -16.17
N VAL A 4 -4.66 42.88 -16.02
CA VAL A 4 -5.62 42.07 -15.30
C VAL A 4 -5.84 40.74 -16.00
N LYS A 5 -5.86 40.76 -17.30
CA LYS A 5 -6.06 39.54 -18.05
C LYS A 5 -4.93 38.56 -17.85
N THR A 6 -3.73 39.08 -17.74
CA THR A 6 -2.56 38.23 -17.52
C THR A 6 -2.64 37.56 -16.18
N LEU A 7 -3.10 38.27 -15.17
CA LEU A 7 -3.24 37.69 -13.85
C LEU A 7 -4.22 36.54 -13.83
N LEU A 8 -5.31 36.69 -14.55
CA LEU A 8 -6.32 35.63 -14.61
C LEU A 8 -5.76 34.38 -15.21
N LEU A 9 -4.92 34.52 -16.20
CA LEU A 9 -4.31 33.37 -16.81
C LEU A 9 -3.40 32.63 -15.81
N SER A 10 -2.71 33.38 -14.98
CA SER A 10 -1.87 32.79 -13.97
C SER A 10 -2.68 31.96 -12.98
N PHE A 11 -3.83 32.44 -12.63
CA PHE A 11 -4.69 31.68 -11.75
C PHE A 11 -5.15 30.37 -12.37
N GLY A 12 -5.44 30.41 -13.64
CA GLY A 12 -5.84 29.20 -14.32
C GLY A 12 -4.83 28.11 -14.21
N ILE A 13 -3.57 28.47 -14.24
CA ILE A 13 -2.50 27.49 -14.13
C ILE A 13 -2.51 26.81 -12.78
N PHE A 14 -2.82 27.56 -11.73
CA PHE A 14 -2.89 26.96 -10.42
C PHE A 14 -3.90 25.85 -10.32
N PHE A 15 -5.04 26.03 -10.93
CA PHE A 15 -6.08 25.02 -10.83
C PHE A 15 -5.78 23.75 -11.59
N ILE A 16 -4.78 23.80 -12.42
CA ILE A 16 -4.41 22.65 -13.21
C ILE A 16 -3.42 21.78 -12.49
N MET A 17 -2.97 22.15 -11.32
CA MET A 17 -2.03 21.35 -10.57
C MET A 17 -2.61 19.97 -10.33
N PRO A 18 -1.86 18.94 -10.66
CA PRO A 18 -2.34 17.58 -10.50
C PRO A 18 -2.57 17.26 -9.05
N PHE A 19 -3.68 16.62 -8.82
CA PHE A 19 -4.07 16.19 -7.52
C PHE A 19 -3.71 14.71 -7.41
N LYS A 20 -2.80 14.38 -6.51
CA LYS A 20 -2.43 12.98 -6.34
C LYS A 20 -3.43 12.28 -5.46
N GLU A 21 -4.12 11.32 -6.01
CA GLU A 21 -4.97 10.47 -5.22
C GLU A 21 -4.15 9.33 -4.68
N THR A 22 -4.30 9.08 -3.38
CA THR A 22 -3.72 7.91 -2.77
C THR A 22 -4.78 6.82 -2.79
N LYS A 23 -4.56 5.81 -3.60
CA LYS A 23 -5.50 4.70 -3.69
C LYS A 23 -5.36 3.79 -2.49
N ALA A 24 -6.48 3.20 -2.08
CA ALA A 24 -6.48 2.26 -0.98
C ALA A 24 -5.66 1.03 -1.32
N GLN A 25 -4.90 0.53 -0.36
CA GLN A 25 -4.13 -0.69 -0.51
C GLN A 25 -5.03 -1.89 -0.23
N LYS A 26 -5.67 -2.38 -1.27
CA LYS A 26 -6.52 -3.57 -1.20
C LYS A 26 -5.70 -4.79 -1.55
N VAL A 27 -5.73 -5.77 -0.67
CA VAL A 27 -4.92 -6.98 -0.80
C VAL A 27 -5.84 -8.19 -0.83
N PHE A 28 -5.59 -9.10 -1.74
CA PHE A 28 -6.29 -10.38 -1.78
C PHE A 28 -5.29 -11.51 -1.52
N ALA A 29 -5.58 -12.32 -0.50
CA ALA A 29 -4.76 -13.46 -0.18
C ALA A 29 -5.25 -14.66 -0.99
N THR A 30 -4.52 -15.03 -2.03
CA THR A 30 -4.88 -16.16 -2.87
C THR A 30 -4.43 -17.47 -2.23
N ASN A 31 -5.12 -18.56 -2.57
CA ASN A 31 -4.76 -19.90 -2.11
C ASN A 31 -3.72 -20.58 -3.01
N TYR A 32 -3.36 -19.94 -4.11
CA TYR A 32 -2.47 -20.55 -5.11
C TYR A 32 -1.28 -19.65 -5.39
N SER A 33 -0.08 -20.17 -5.15
CA SER A 33 1.14 -19.36 -5.32
C SER A 33 1.31 -18.79 -6.71
N TYR A 34 0.87 -19.53 -7.74
CA TYR A 34 1.03 -19.08 -9.12
C TYR A 34 0.16 -17.87 -9.48
N GLN A 35 -0.85 -17.57 -8.65
CA GLN A 35 -1.72 -16.41 -8.88
C GLN A 35 -1.22 -15.17 -8.17
N ALA A 36 -0.25 -15.32 -7.29
CA ALA A 36 0.21 -14.21 -6.47
C ALA A 36 1.23 -13.35 -7.19
N GLU A 37 1.15 -12.06 -6.94
CA GLU A 37 2.16 -11.12 -7.40
C GLU A 37 3.31 -11.02 -6.40
N ILE A 38 3.02 -11.28 -5.13
CA ILE A 38 3.99 -11.20 -4.04
C ILE A 38 3.80 -12.37 -3.11
N LYS A 39 4.91 -12.99 -2.73
CA LYS A 39 4.91 -14.03 -1.70
C LYS A 39 5.30 -13.39 -0.38
N VAL A 40 4.49 -13.63 0.63
CA VAL A 40 4.58 -12.95 1.92
C VAL A 40 4.80 -13.95 3.03
N PHE A 41 5.76 -13.67 3.91
CA PHE A 41 5.97 -14.46 5.12
C PHE A 41 5.69 -13.61 6.35
N VAL A 42 4.90 -14.14 7.27
CA VAL A 42 4.58 -13.47 8.52
C VAL A 42 5.63 -13.86 9.54
N VAL A 43 6.42 -12.88 9.99
CA VAL A 43 7.47 -13.13 10.99
C VAL A 43 6.90 -13.06 12.40
N GLU A 44 7.59 -13.70 13.34
CA GLU A 44 7.15 -13.76 14.73
C GLU A 44 7.60 -12.53 15.51
N GLN A 45 8.69 -11.90 15.10
CA GLN A 45 9.26 -10.75 15.81
C GLN A 45 9.27 -9.53 14.91
N GLU A 46 8.91 -8.40 15.51
CA GLU A 46 8.82 -7.14 14.78
C GLU A 46 10.11 -6.77 14.04
N TYR A 47 11.26 -6.99 14.70
CA TYR A 47 12.54 -6.60 14.10
C TYR A 47 12.91 -7.39 12.84
N GLN A 48 12.23 -8.51 12.59
CA GLN A 48 12.49 -9.35 11.43
C GLN A 48 11.72 -8.89 10.20
N ALA A 49 10.76 -8.00 10.36
CA ALA A 49 9.86 -7.59 9.28
C ALA A 49 10.48 -6.55 8.36
N ASP A 50 10.09 -6.62 7.08
CA ASP A 50 10.33 -5.54 6.13
C ASP A 50 9.26 -4.46 6.29
N LEU A 51 8.05 -4.86 6.61
CA LEU A 51 6.89 -3.99 6.73
C LEU A 51 6.05 -4.41 7.91
N LYS A 52 5.67 -3.44 8.73
CA LYS A 52 4.69 -3.65 9.80
C LYS A 52 3.33 -3.32 9.24
N VAL A 53 2.41 -4.27 9.29
CA VAL A 53 1.11 -4.18 8.64
C VAL A 53 0.00 -4.07 9.68
N PHE A 54 -0.88 -3.09 9.48
CA PHE A 54 -2.10 -2.98 10.25
C PHE A 54 -3.28 -3.31 9.34
N LYS A 55 -4.09 -4.28 9.74
CA LYS A 55 -5.30 -4.64 8.98
C LYS A 55 -6.40 -3.66 9.31
N VAL A 56 -6.85 -2.91 8.31
CA VAL A 56 -7.95 -1.97 8.50
C VAL A 56 -9.28 -2.66 8.22
N ARG A 57 -10.35 -2.16 8.83
CA ARG A 57 -11.69 -2.74 8.66
C ARG A 57 -12.39 -2.23 7.43
N ASN A 58 -12.11 -1.00 7.05
CA ASN A 58 -12.78 -0.35 5.93
C ASN A 58 -11.77 0.06 4.88
N GLU A 59 -12.17 -0.07 3.63
CA GLU A 59 -11.31 0.23 2.50
C GLU A 59 -10.71 1.63 2.57
N TYR A 60 -11.53 2.61 2.96
CA TYR A 60 -11.07 4.00 2.98
C TYR A 60 -9.97 4.26 4.02
N GLU A 61 -9.78 3.34 4.95
CA GLU A 61 -8.72 3.48 5.96
C GLU A 61 -7.36 3.01 5.45
N ALA A 62 -7.34 2.28 4.34
CA ALA A 62 -6.11 1.73 3.78
C ALA A 62 -5.41 2.72 2.86
N THR A 63 -5.24 3.95 3.32
CA THR A 63 -4.64 5.01 2.53
C THR A 63 -3.16 5.15 2.86
N GLY A 64 -2.42 5.70 1.91
CA GLY A 64 -0.99 5.88 2.08
C GLY A 64 -0.21 4.62 1.75
N GLN A 65 1.11 4.74 1.78
CA GLN A 65 2.02 3.63 1.44
C GLN A 65 2.79 3.19 2.68
N ASN A 66 2.06 3.03 3.79
CA ASN A 66 2.67 2.84 5.09
C ASN A 66 2.19 1.61 5.83
N GLY A 67 1.73 0.59 5.11
CA GLY A 67 1.40 -0.69 5.74
C GLY A 67 -0.02 -0.85 6.23
N LYS A 68 -0.91 0.06 5.89
CA LYS A 68 -2.33 -0.12 6.19
C LYS A 68 -2.98 -0.88 5.06
N TRP A 69 -3.38 -2.11 5.32
CA TRP A 69 -3.94 -3.00 4.31
C TRP A 69 -5.39 -3.32 4.58
N PHE A 70 -6.18 -3.27 3.50
CA PHE A 70 -7.54 -3.77 3.53
C PHE A 70 -7.57 -5.11 2.78
N PHE A 71 -7.98 -6.18 3.46
CA PHE A 71 -8.08 -7.49 2.86
C PHE A 71 -9.45 -7.64 2.21
N THR A 72 -9.47 -7.70 0.88
CA THR A 72 -10.71 -7.89 0.13
C THR A 72 -11.00 -9.37 -0.05
N LYS A 73 -12.28 -9.70 -0.18
CA LYS A 73 -12.72 -11.07 -0.44
C LYS A 73 -12.69 -11.42 -1.92
N TYR A 74 -12.51 -10.42 -2.77
CA TYR A 74 -12.65 -10.60 -4.21
C TYR A 74 -11.34 -10.26 -4.90
N ASP A 75 -10.81 -11.21 -5.67
CA ASP A 75 -9.53 -11.04 -6.34
C ASP A 75 -9.53 -9.88 -7.34
N TYR A 76 -10.66 -9.66 -8.02
CA TYR A 76 -10.76 -8.60 -9.02
C TYR A 76 -10.72 -7.19 -8.41
N GLN A 77 -10.95 -7.08 -7.11
CA GLN A 77 -10.89 -5.78 -6.42
C GLN A 77 -9.52 -5.48 -5.87
N ALA A 78 -8.64 -6.45 -5.86
CA ALA A 78 -7.34 -6.30 -5.21
C ALA A 78 -6.40 -5.43 -6.04
N LYS A 79 -5.66 -4.60 -5.35
CA LYS A 79 -4.54 -3.90 -5.96
C LYS A 79 -3.35 -4.85 -6.07
N LYS A 80 -3.18 -5.73 -5.08
CA LYS A 80 -2.14 -6.75 -5.06
C LYS A 80 -2.69 -8.07 -4.57
N LYS A 81 -2.31 -9.13 -5.27
CA LYS A 81 -2.63 -10.50 -4.86
C LYS A 81 -1.39 -11.07 -4.18
N ILE A 82 -1.57 -11.57 -2.96
CA ILE A 82 -0.46 -12.10 -2.18
C ILE A 82 -0.70 -13.57 -1.88
N TYR A 83 0.38 -14.28 -1.62
CA TYR A 83 0.32 -15.67 -1.18
C TYR A 83 1.19 -15.79 0.07
N PHE A 84 0.60 -16.29 1.16
CA PHE A 84 1.34 -16.51 2.40
C PHE A 84 2.14 -17.79 2.28
N VAL A 85 3.46 -17.68 2.43
CA VAL A 85 4.34 -18.83 2.36
C VAL A 85 4.67 -19.32 3.77
N ASP A 86 5.06 -20.60 3.86
CA ASP A 86 5.34 -21.25 5.13
C ASP A 86 6.76 -21.03 5.62
N HIS A 87 7.66 -20.64 4.73
CA HIS A 87 9.07 -20.50 5.07
C HIS A 87 9.60 -19.14 4.62
N GLU A 88 10.43 -18.55 5.46
CA GLU A 88 10.99 -17.23 5.21
C GLU A 88 11.72 -17.13 3.87
N TYR A 89 12.48 -18.16 3.51
CA TYR A 89 13.28 -18.14 2.29
C TYR A 89 12.43 -18.10 1.01
N GLN A 90 11.15 -18.40 1.11
CA GLN A 90 10.25 -18.37 -0.04
C GLN A 90 9.64 -17.00 -0.26
N ALA A 91 9.79 -16.09 0.68
CA ALA A 91 9.07 -14.82 0.65
C ALA A 91 9.80 -13.73 -0.13
N ASP A 92 8.99 -12.91 -0.81
CA ASP A 92 9.46 -11.66 -1.39
C ASP A 92 9.43 -10.55 -0.34
N LEU A 93 8.49 -10.63 0.58
CA LEU A 93 8.24 -9.61 1.60
C LEU A 93 7.96 -10.27 2.94
N LYS A 94 8.63 -9.80 3.99
CA LYS A 94 8.38 -10.26 5.35
C LYS A 94 7.57 -9.20 6.07
N ILE A 95 6.47 -9.62 6.69
CA ILE A 95 5.59 -8.70 7.39
C ILE A 95 5.38 -9.12 8.83
N TYR A 96 5.02 -8.13 9.65
CA TYR A 96 4.62 -8.34 11.03
C TYR A 96 3.32 -7.58 11.25
N PHE A 97 2.27 -8.28 11.73
CA PHE A 97 0.99 -7.64 11.99
C PHE A 97 1.03 -6.89 13.32
N VAL A 98 0.62 -5.63 13.29
CA VAL A 98 0.56 -4.78 14.47
C VAL A 98 -0.88 -4.53 14.88
N ASP A 99 -1.08 -4.16 16.15
CA ASP A 99 -2.42 -4.01 16.72
C ASP A 99 -3.01 -2.61 16.54
N HIS A 100 -2.19 -1.63 16.23
CA HIS A 100 -2.63 -0.24 16.10
C HIS A 100 -2.11 0.39 14.82
N ALA A 101 -2.93 1.24 14.22
CA ALA A 101 -2.58 1.89 12.96
C ALA A 101 -1.28 2.68 13.03
N TYR A 102 -1.02 3.34 14.15
CA TYR A 102 0.19 4.15 14.28
C TYR A 102 1.48 3.33 14.30
N GLN A 103 1.36 2.02 14.54
CA GLN A 103 2.51 1.12 14.56
C GLN A 103 2.91 0.64 13.18
N ALA A 104 2.03 0.82 12.19
CA ALA A 104 2.30 0.36 10.83
C ALA A 104 3.41 1.19 10.18
N GLY A 105 4.17 0.55 9.30
CA GLY A 105 5.19 1.28 8.57
C GLY A 105 6.30 0.40 8.06
N TRP A 106 7.08 0.94 7.14
CA TRP A 106 8.20 0.26 6.54
C TRP A 106 9.41 0.25 7.48
N LYS A 107 10.02 -0.92 7.59
CA LYS A 107 11.33 -1.05 8.22
C LYS A 107 12.40 -1.15 7.14
N ASN A 108 12.08 -1.77 6.01
CA ASN A 108 12.97 -1.86 4.87
C ASN A 108 12.31 -1.21 3.67
N ALA A 109 12.52 0.09 3.51
CA ALA A 109 11.87 0.88 2.48
C ALA A 109 12.31 0.49 1.06
N THR A 110 13.39 -0.24 0.91
CA THR A 110 13.85 -0.68 -0.41
C THR A 110 12.88 -1.65 -1.06
N LYS A 111 11.98 -2.22 -0.29
CA LYS A 111 10.98 -3.18 -0.79
C LYS A 111 9.64 -2.54 -1.13
N LYS A 112 9.51 -1.23 -1.00
CA LYS A 112 8.25 -0.55 -1.32
C LYS A 112 7.77 -0.81 -2.73
N HIS A 113 8.68 -0.96 -3.66
CA HIS A 113 8.34 -1.18 -5.06
C HIS A 113 7.52 -2.45 -5.30
N LEU A 114 7.55 -3.39 -4.37
CA LEU A 114 6.77 -4.61 -4.51
C LEU A 114 5.27 -4.35 -4.40
N LEU A 115 4.90 -3.31 -3.65
CA LEU A 115 3.50 -2.99 -3.40
C LEU A 115 3.02 -1.75 -4.16
N TYR A 116 3.91 -0.87 -4.51
CA TYR A 116 3.51 0.45 -5.04
C TYR A 116 4.21 0.81 -6.34
#